data_adc1ee3cdae14429e7737b8c220143d1
#
_entry.id   adc1ee3cdae14429e7737b8c220143d1
#
_cell.length_a   1.000
_cell.length_b   1.000
_cell.length_c   1.000
_cell.angle_alpha   90.00
_cell.angle_beta   90.00
_cell.angle_gamma   90.00
#
_symmetry.space_group_name_H-M   'P 1'
#
loop_
_entity.id
_entity.type
_entity.pdbx_description
1 polymer ?
#
loop_
_entity_poly.entity_id
_entity_poly.type
_entity_poly.pdbx_seq_one_letter_code
_entity_poly.pdbx_strand_id
1 'polypeptide(L)'
;MRAITISSPGEPEVLQVTDEPTPDIAADEVLVRVHAAGVNRADLLQRRGFYDPPPVATEIPGLEVSGTIERLGAEVTGWSVGDRVAALLSGGGYAESVPVPAGQLLPVPDDFDLTEAAALPEVLSTEIGRASCRERV
;
A
#
# COMPACT_ATOMS: atom_id res chain seq x y z
N MET A 1 9.91 11.61 -5.97
CA MET A 1 10.04 10.14 -5.94
C MET A 1 9.48 9.51 -7.21
N ARG A 2 9.96 8.35 -7.57
CA ARG A 2 9.40 7.61 -8.70
C ARG A 2 8.12 6.89 -8.28
N ALA A 3 7.14 6.91 -9.15
CA ALA A 3 5.89 6.18 -8.99
C ALA A 3 5.42 5.61 -10.33
N ILE A 4 4.52 4.64 -10.28
CA ILE A 4 3.83 4.14 -11.47
C ILE A 4 2.46 4.81 -11.53
N THR A 5 2.21 5.51 -12.63
CA THR A 5 0.91 6.16 -12.88
C THR A 5 0.24 5.55 -14.11
N ILE A 6 -1.07 5.77 -14.21
CA ILE A 6 -1.88 5.33 -15.35
C ILE A 6 -2.17 6.57 -16.19
N SER A 7 -1.59 6.64 -17.39
CA SER A 7 -1.76 7.81 -18.29
C SER A 7 -3.19 7.94 -18.85
N SER A 8 -3.85 6.81 -19.06
CA SER A 8 -5.25 6.70 -19.49
C SER A 8 -5.70 5.26 -19.30
N PRO A 9 -7.00 4.97 -19.15
CA PRO A 9 -7.48 3.60 -19.08
C PRO A 9 -7.05 2.78 -20.31
N GLY A 10 -6.51 1.57 -20.10
CA GLY A 10 -6.07 0.74 -21.23
C GLY A 10 -5.25 -0.49 -20.84
N GLU A 11 -4.48 -0.94 -21.80
CA GLU A 11 -3.59 -2.11 -21.72
C GLU A 11 -2.27 -1.78 -20.98
N PRO A 12 -1.34 -2.72 -20.74
CA PRO A 12 -0.15 -2.49 -19.92
C PRO A 12 0.70 -1.26 -20.28
N GLU A 13 0.69 -0.82 -21.52
CA GLU A 13 1.47 0.29 -22.05
C GLU A 13 1.09 1.66 -21.39
N VAL A 14 -0.10 1.73 -20.78
CA VAL A 14 -0.55 2.94 -20.07
C VAL A 14 0.09 3.13 -18.72
N LEU A 15 0.76 2.10 -18.18
CA LEU A 15 1.55 2.19 -16.96
C LEU A 15 2.89 2.88 -17.26
N GLN A 16 3.12 4.01 -16.61
CA GLN A 16 4.29 4.83 -16.84
C GLN A 16 5.01 5.14 -15.54
N VAL A 17 6.32 5.17 -15.59
CA VAL A 17 7.14 5.68 -14.48
C VAL A 17 7.13 7.20 -14.56
N THR A 18 6.65 7.83 -13.51
CA THR A 18 6.61 9.30 -13.38
C THR A 18 7.37 9.76 -12.15
N ASP A 19 7.79 11.02 -12.16
CA ASP A 19 8.39 11.65 -11.00
C ASP A 19 7.33 12.47 -10.26
N GLU A 20 6.94 11.97 -9.10
CA GLU A 20 5.90 12.54 -8.26
C GLU A 20 6.50 13.18 -7.00
N PRO A 21 5.87 14.20 -6.42
CA PRO A 21 6.31 14.72 -5.15
C PRO A 21 6.22 13.64 -4.05
N THR A 22 7.19 13.62 -3.14
CA THR A 22 7.10 12.76 -1.95
C THR A 22 5.90 13.22 -1.12
N PRO A 23 4.96 12.34 -0.75
CA PRO A 23 3.76 12.74 -0.05
C PRO A 23 4.06 13.23 1.37
N ASP A 24 3.25 14.18 1.82
CA ASP A 24 3.20 14.55 3.23
C ASP A 24 2.44 13.48 4.03
N ILE A 25 2.72 13.43 5.33
CA ILE A 25 2.02 12.52 6.25
C ILE A 25 1.19 13.32 7.25
N ALA A 26 0.02 12.79 7.60
CA ALA A 26 -0.79 13.30 8.69
C ALA A 26 -0.15 12.95 10.05
N ALA A 27 -0.67 13.53 11.13
CA ALA A 27 -0.12 13.33 12.48
C ALA A 27 -0.19 11.88 12.95
N ASP A 28 -1.18 11.11 12.49
CA ASP A 28 -1.40 9.69 12.82
C ASP A 28 -0.85 8.71 11.77
N GLU A 29 -0.15 9.22 10.76
CA GLU A 29 0.43 8.42 9.69
C GLU A 29 1.95 8.26 9.83
N VAL A 30 2.47 7.25 9.17
CA VAL A 30 3.90 7.08 8.92
C VAL A 30 4.19 7.16 7.43
N LEU A 31 5.40 7.57 7.06
CA LEU A 31 5.89 7.40 5.70
C LEU A 31 6.67 6.09 5.62
N VAL A 32 6.22 5.20 4.77
CA VAL A 32 6.90 3.91 4.53
C VAL A 32 7.72 4.01 3.26
N ARG A 33 9.01 3.73 3.36
CA ARG A 33 9.87 3.48 2.21
C ARG A 33 9.58 2.09 1.68
N VAL A 34 9.00 2.01 0.50
CA VAL A 34 8.53 0.76 -0.09
C VAL A 34 9.70 -0.11 -0.54
N HIS A 35 9.73 -1.34 -0.06
CA HIS A 35 10.65 -2.37 -0.53
C HIS A 35 10.02 -3.22 -1.64
N ALA A 36 8.75 -3.59 -1.44
CA ALA A 36 7.98 -4.36 -2.42
C ALA A 36 6.49 -4.00 -2.33
N ALA A 37 5.79 -4.17 -3.44
CA ALA A 37 4.34 -4.01 -3.54
C ALA A 37 3.73 -5.27 -4.14
N GLY A 38 2.59 -5.69 -3.63
CA GLY A 38 1.83 -6.79 -4.20
C GLY A 38 1.04 -6.35 -5.45
N VAL A 39 0.80 -7.28 -6.36
CA VAL A 39 -0.04 -7.05 -7.54
C VAL A 39 -1.37 -7.77 -7.34
N ASN A 40 -2.45 -7.01 -7.38
CA ASN A 40 -3.80 -7.50 -7.15
C ASN A 40 -4.70 -7.30 -8.38
N ARG A 41 -5.78 -8.08 -8.46
CA ARG A 41 -6.74 -7.95 -9.56
C ARG A 41 -7.34 -6.54 -9.66
N ALA A 42 -7.55 -5.86 -8.53
CA ALA A 42 -8.05 -4.49 -8.51
C ALA A 42 -7.12 -3.51 -9.24
N ASP A 43 -5.81 -3.71 -9.18
CA ASP A 43 -4.83 -2.89 -9.91
C ASP A 43 -5.01 -3.04 -11.43
N LEU A 44 -5.29 -4.25 -11.90
CA LEU A 44 -5.58 -4.52 -13.32
C LEU A 44 -6.89 -3.85 -13.75
N LEU A 45 -7.90 -3.87 -12.89
CA LEU A 45 -9.19 -3.21 -13.15
C LEU A 45 -9.03 -1.69 -13.14
N GLN A 46 -8.26 -1.13 -12.21
CA GLN A 46 -7.95 0.30 -12.16
C GLN A 46 -7.25 0.75 -13.44
N ARG A 47 -6.23 0.00 -13.89
CA ARG A 47 -5.55 0.27 -15.14
C ARG A 47 -6.52 0.33 -16.34
N ARG A 48 -7.51 -0.55 -16.37
CA ARG A 48 -8.52 -0.64 -17.43
C ARG A 48 -9.67 0.36 -17.27
N GLY A 49 -9.74 1.10 -16.17
CA GLY A 49 -10.82 2.04 -15.88
C GLY A 49 -12.09 1.41 -15.30
N PHE A 50 -12.02 0.18 -14.79
CA PHE A 50 -13.14 -0.53 -14.17
C PHE A 50 -13.09 -0.57 -12.64
N TYR A 51 -12.19 0.18 -12.04
CA TYR A 51 -12.07 0.33 -10.60
C TYR A 51 -11.75 1.77 -10.27
N ASP A 52 -12.65 2.43 -9.57
CA ASP A 52 -12.44 3.79 -9.09
C ASP A 52 -11.86 3.71 -7.66
N PRO A 53 -10.67 4.28 -7.41
CA PRO A 53 -10.14 4.37 -6.05
C PRO A 53 -11.08 5.22 -5.17
N PRO A 54 -11.08 4.99 -3.84
CA PRO A 54 -11.84 5.84 -2.93
C PRO A 54 -11.51 7.33 -3.14
N PRO A 55 -12.47 8.26 -2.98
CA PRO A 55 -12.28 9.69 -3.27
C PRO A 55 -11.10 10.36 -2.55
N VAL A 56 -10.67 9.79 -1.43
CA VAL A 56 -9.53 10.29 -0.63
C VAL A 56 -8.22 9.59 -0.95
N ALA A 57 -8.25 8.59 -1.84
CA ALA A 57 -7.06 7.86 -2.24
C ALA A 57 -6.31 8.57 -3.36
N THR A 58 -5.01 8.29 -3.45
CA THR A 58 -4.20 8.71 -4.60
C THR A 58 -4.58 7.95 -5.87
N GLU A 59 -4.33 8.55 -7.03
CA GLU A 59 -4.50 7.87 -8.33
C GLU A 59 -3.38 6.86 -8.63
N ILE A 60 -2.29 6.87 -7.86
CA ILE A 60 -1.24 5.86 -7.96
C ILE A 60 -1.80 4.52 -7.50
N PRO A 61 -1.72 3.46 -8.32
CA PRO A 61 -2.23 2.15 -7.94
C PRO A 61 -1.37 1.47 -6.87
N GLY A 62 -1.82 0.30 -6.41
CA GLY A 62 -1.11 -0.54 -5.43
C GLY A 62 -1.80 -0.55 -4.08
N LEU A 63 -2.28 -1.71 -3.65
CA LEU A 63 -3.13 -1.88 -2.47
C LEU A 63 -2.40 -2.51 -1.27
N GLU A 64 -1.17 -2.94 -1.44
CA GLU A 64 -0.37 -3.52 -0.37
C GLU A 64 1.11 -3.31 -0.61
N VAL A 65 1.83 -3.10 0.47
CA VAL A 65 3.29 -2.92 0.44
C VAL A 65 3.95 -3.60 1.63
N SER A 66 5.25 -3.79 1.51
CA SER A 66 6.16 -3.97 2.63
C SER A 66 7.32 -2.99 2.50
N GLY A 67 7.93 -2.65 3.62
CA GLY A 67 9.06 -1.73 3.63
C GLY A 67 9.51 -1.37 5.03
N THR A 68 10.14 -0.23 5.16
CA THR A 68 10.63 0.31 6.43
C THR A 68 10.07 1.69 6.68
N ILE A 69 9.80 2.00 7.94
CA ILE A 69 9.33 3.34 8.33
C ILE A 69 10.46 4.35 8.12
N GLU A 70 10.17 5.39 7.35
CA GLU A 70 11.10 6.48 7.03
C GLU A 70 10.86 7.72 7.88
N ARG A 71 9.58 8.04 8.17
CA ARG A 71 9.15 9.14 9.05
C ARG A 71 7.93 8.76 9.85
N LEU A 72 7.79 9.38 11.01
CA LEU A 72 6.64 9.23 11.91
C LEU A 72 5.86 10.54 11.98
N GLY A 73 4.54 10.47 11.93
CA GLY A 73 3.66 11.59 12.30
C GLY A 73 3.75 11.91 13.80
N ALA A 74 3.42 13.14 14.16
CA ALA A 74 3.61 13.66 15.52
C ALA A 74 2.84 12.90 16.61
N GLU A 75 1.73 12.24 16.26
CA GLU A 75 0.87 11.48 17.18
C GLU A 75 1.13 9.96 17.14
N VAL A 76 2.05 9.50 16.30
CA VAL A 76 2.34 8.06 16.18
C VAL A 76 3.15 7.59 17.39
N THR A 77 2.67 6.53 18.03
CA THR A 77 3.32 5.85 19.16
C THR A 77 3.47 4.36 18.86
N GLY A 78 4.46 3.71 19.49
CA GLY A 78 4.69 2.27 19.35
C GLY A 78 5.46 1.85 18.10
N TRP A 79 5.86 2.80 17.26
CA TRP A 79 6.65 2.59 16.05
C TRP A 79 7.90 3.45 16.06
N SER A 80 8.93 3.01 15.36
CA SER A 80 10.20 3.72 15.22
C SER A 80 10.65 3.76 13.77
N VAL A 81 11.40 4.80 13.39
CA VAL A 81 12.07 4.85 12.09
C VAL A 81 12.99 3.64 11.92
N GLY A 82 12.90 2.99 10.77
CA GLY A 82 13.63 1.76 10.47
C GLY A 82 12.85 0.48 10.78
N ASP A 83 11.71 0.55 11.46
CA ASP A 83 10.88 -0.64 11.69
C ASP A 83 10.40 -1.24 10.36
N ARG A 84 10.46 -2.57 10.30
CA ARG A 84 10.00 -3.36 9.14
C ARG A 84 8.50 -3.59 9.24
N VAL A 85 7.79 -3.21 8.21
CA VAL A 85 6.33 -3.21 8.20
C VAL A 85 5.76 -3.71 6.89
N ALA A 86 4.53 -4.22 6.96
CA ALA A 86 3.66 -4.42 5.81
C ALA A 86 2.35 -3.68 6.06
N ALA A 87 1.64 -3.32 5.02
CA ALA A 87 0.38 -2.60 5.14
C ALA A 87 -0.57 -2.86 3.99
N LEU A 88 -1.87 -2.90 4.31
CA LEU A 88 -2.96 -2.77 3.36
C LEU A 88 -3.19 -1.27 3.10
N LEU A 89 -3.39 -0.92 1.84
CA LEU A 89 -3.53 0.47 1.38
C LEU A 89 -4.84 0.69 0.63
N SER A 90 -5.24 1.95 0.54
CA SER A 90 -6.31 2.40 -0.37
C SER A 90 -5.76 2.81 -1.75
N GLY A 91 -4.47 2.76 -1.95
CA GLY A 91 -3.72 3.15 -3.15
C GLY A 91 -2.32 3.62 -2.79
N GLY A 92 -1.51 3.93 -3.79
CA GLY A 92 -0.18 4.50 -3.59
C GLY A 92 0.97 3.51 -3.45
N GLY A 93 0.69 2.20 -3.49
CA GLY A 93 1.71 1.18 -3.27
C GLY A 93 2.78 1.11 -4.35
N TYR A 94 2.48 1.55 -5.56
CA TYR A 94 3.42 1.55 -6.68
C TYR A 94 4.25 2.83 -6.73
N ALA A 95 4.82 3.21 -5.60
CA ALA A 95 5.71 4.36 -5.42
C ALA A 95 6.87 4.01 -4.49
N GLU A 96 7.92 4.82 -4.51
CA GLU A 96 9.09 4.63 -3.63
C GLU A 96 8.76 4.86 -2.16
N SER A 97 7.77 5.73 -1.87
CA SER A 97 7.31 6.01 -0.51
C SER A 97 5.79 6.21 -0.50
N VAL A 98 5.14 5.76 0.58
CA VAL A 98 3.69 5.85 0.73
C VAL A 98 3.31 6.22 2.16
N PRO A 99 2.35 7.16 2.37
CA PRO A 99 1.81 7.43 3.69
C PRO A 99 0.86 6.30 4.11
N VAL A 100 0.97 5.85 5.34
CA VAL A 100 0.15 4.77 5.89
C VAL A 100 -0.35 5.16 7.28
N PRO A 101 -1.67 5.09 7.56
CA PRO A 101 -2.16 5.22 8.92
C PRO A 101 -1.49 4.20 9.86
N ALA A 102 -1.00 4.64 11.00
CA ALA A 102 -0.25 3.78 11.92
C ALA A 102 -1.05 2.55 12.38
N GLY A 103 -2.38 2.68 12.46
CA GLY A 103 -3.27 1.58 12.80
C GLY A 103 -3.39 0.47 11.74
N GLN A 104 -2.92 0.70 10.52
CA GLN A 104 -2.92 -0.29 9.42
C GLN A 104 -1.57 -1.01 9.25
N LEU A 105 -0.57 -0.66 10.05
CA LEU A 105 0.74 -1.27 9.99
C LEU A 105 0.76 -2.66 10.64
N LEU A 106 1.39 -3.60 9.96
CA LEU A 106 1.69 -4.94 10.47
C LEU A 106 3.20 -5.05 10.66
N PRO A 107 3.68 -5.49 11.84
CA PRO A 107 5.11 -5.69 12.04
C PRO A 107 5.58 -6.90 11.23
N VAL A 108 6.73 -6.76 10.57
CA VAL A 108 7.39 -7.85 9.86
C VAL A 108 8.60 -8.29 10.66
N PRO A 109 8.65 -9.56 11.11
CA PRO A 109 9.80 -10.09 11.83
C PRO A 109 11.11 -9.98 11.05
N ASP A 110 12.24 -9.83 11.72
CA ASP A 110 13.55 -9.65 11.09
C ASP A 110 13.99 -10.82 10.22
N ASP A 111 13.50 -12.03 10.51
CA ASP A 111 13.77 -13.26 9.77
C ASP A 111 12.80 -13.51 8.61
N PHE A 112 11.81 -12.65 8.42
CA PHE A 112 10.84 -12.75 7.33
C PHE A 112 11.21 -11.80 6.18
N ASP A 113 11.18 -12.32 4.95
CA ASP A 113 11.51 -11.55 3.74
C ASP A 113 10.47 -10.45 3.49
N LEU A 114 10.92 -9.20 3.31
CA LEU A 114 10.05 -8.08 2.97
C LEU A 114 9.35 -8.28 1.63
N THR A 115 10.00 -8.90 0.65
CA THR A 115 9.36 -9.17 -0.64
C THR A 115 8.18 -10.13 -0.49
N GLU A 116 8.32 -11.17 0.31
CA GLU A 116 7.22 -12.09 0.62
C GLU A 116 6.14 -11.42 1.48
N ALA A 117 6.54 -10.57 2.43
CA ALA A 117 5.60 -9.85 3.30
C ALA A 117 4.65 -8.94 2.52
N ALA A 118 5.07 -8.38 1.38
CA ALA A 118 4.22 -7.52 0.55
C ALA A 118 2.99 -8.24 -0.02
N ALA A 119 3.01 -9.56 -0.14
CA ALA A 119 1.93 -10.35 -0.71
C ALA A 119 0.86 -10.78 0.32
N LEU A 120 1.04 -10.46 1.60
CA LEU A 120 0.16 -10.96 2.67
C LEU A 120 -1.03 -10.05 3.01
N PRO A 121 -0.91 -8.72 3.10
CA PRO A 121 -1.96 -7.88 3.67
C PRO A 121 -3.31 -8.01 2.97
N GLU A 122 -3.36 -7.93 1.64
CA GLU A 122 -4.61 -7.96 0.86
C GLU A 122 -5.27 -9.34 0.92
N VAL A 123 -4.51 -10.40 0.67
CA VAL A 123 -5.02 -11.78 0.62
C VAL A 123 -5.53 -12.21 1.99
N LEU A 124 -4.76 -12.01 3.05
CA LEU A 124 -5.14 -12.40 4.40
C LEU A 124 -6.37 -11.62 4.88
N SER A 125 -6.43 -10.32 4.65
CA SER A 125 -7.59 -9.50 5.02
C SER A 125 -8.86 -9.94 4.29
N THR A 126 -8.76 -10.28 3.02
CA THR A 126 -9.88 -10.77 2.20
C THR A 126 -10.37 -12.13 2.69
N GLU A 127 -9.49 -13.07 2.98
CA GLU A 127 -9.85 -14.41 3.44
C GLU A 127 -10.44 -14.39 4.86
N ILE A 128 -9.88 -13.61 5.77
CA ILE A 128 -10.43 -13.43 7.12
C ILE A 128 -11.84 -12.82 7.05
N GLY A 129 -12.04 -11.80 6.19
CA GLY A 129 -13.34 -11.19 5.97
C GLY A 129 -14.39 -12.18 5.45
N ARG A 130 -14.01 -13.03 4.50
CA ARG A 130 -14.87 -14.08 3.95
C ARG A 130 -15.22 -15.16 4.99
N ALA A 131 -14.25 -15.60 5.78
CA ALA A 131 -14.47 -16.56 6.86
C ALA A 131 -15.46 -16.01 7.90
N SER A 132 -15.28 -14.77 8.34
CA SER A 132 -16.17 -14.10 9.29
C SER A 132 -17.61 -13.93 8.76
N CYS A 133 -17.77 -13.69 7.46
CA CYS A 133 -19.11 -13.59 6.85
C CYS A 133 -19.83 -14.93 6.78
N ARG A 134 -19.11 -16.05 6.66
CA ARG A 134 -19.72 -17.40 6.63
C ARG A 134 -20.27 -17.84 7.98
N GLU A 135 -19.72 -17.35 9.08
CA GLU A 135 -20.19 -17.71 10.43
C GLU A 135 -21.44 -16.94 10.87
N ARG A 136 -21.92 -15.98 10.09
CA ARG A 136 -23.10 -15.17 10.39
C ARG A 136 -24.39 -15.62 9.67
N VAL A 137 -24.33 -16.73 8.98
CA VAL A 137 -25.50 -17.29 8.27
C VAL A 137 -26.09 -18.44 9.05
#